data_9cc68c48e853da5646896456a76d00c2
#
_entry.id   9cc68c48e853da5646896456a76d00c2
#
_cell.length_a   1.000
_cell.length_b   1.000
_cell.length_c   1.000
_cell.angle_alpha   90.00
_cell.angle_beta   90.00
_cell.angle_gamma   90.00
#
_symmetry.space_group_name_H-M   'P 1'
#
loop_
_entity.id
_entity.type
_entity.pdbx_description
1 polymer ?
#
loop_
_entity_poly.entity_id
_entity_poly.type
_entity_poly.pdbx_seq_one_letter_code
_entity_poly.pdbx_strand_id
1 'polypeptide(L)'
;YANNNIFKIFLLDVGLLGAQSNLSAQTIIDGNQLFTEFKGSLTENFIAQELIASKQESLYYWASQGSAEVDFLLETDHEIYPLEVKAGNSQKKKSLLVYGDKYSSSRLLRTTLMNLKQDVNIYNFPLYFISCISRFLKKK
;
A
#
# COMPACT_ATOMS: atom_id res chain seq x y z
N TYR A 1 18.99 5.14 -6.69
CA TYR A 1 18.79 5.81 -7.98
C TYR A 1 17.39 5.48 -8.48
N ALA A 2 16.56 6.50 -8.75
CA ALA A 2 15.24 6.31 -9.33
C ALA A 2 15.39 5.89 -10.81
N ASN A 3 14.65 4.83 -11.22
CA ASN A 3 14.57 4.46 -12.63
C ASN A 3 13.36 5.20 -13.24
N ASN A 4 13.61 6.27 -13.95
CA ASN A 4 12.56 7.11 -14.55
C ASN A 4 11.78 6.43 -15.70
N ASN A 5 12.21 5.24 -16.12
CA ASN A 5 11.51 4.47 -17.17
C ASN A 5 10.41 3.57 -16.62
N ILE A 6 10.30 3.44 -15.31
CA ILE A 6 9.31 2.58 -14.64
C ILE A 6 8.61 3.42 -13.58
N PHE A 7 7.28 3.56 -13.70
CA PHE A 7 6.48 4.37 -12.80
C PHE A 7 5.10 3.76 -12.60
N LYS A 8 4.49 4.06 -11.44
CA LYS A 8 3.08 3.78 -11.15
C LYS A 8 2.26 5.05 -11.35
N ILE A 9 1.05 4.91 -11.91
CA ILE A 9 0.09 6.01 -12.08
C ILE A 9 -1.07 5.76 -11.12
N PHE A 10 -1.41 6.78 -10.36
CA PHE A 10 -2.60 6.79 -9.51
C PHE A 10 -3.51 7.93 -9.95
N LEU A 11 -4.82 7.71 -9.91
CA LEU A 11 -5.79 8.76 -10.13
C LEU A 11 -5.95 9.59 -8.85
N LEU A 12 -6.38 10.83 -9.02
CA LEU A 12 -6.59 11.76 -7.91
C LEU A 12 -7.56 11.21 -6.86
N ASP A 13 -8.53 10.41 -7.31
CA ASP A 13 -9.59 9.87 -6.48
C ASP A 13 -9.95 8.45 -6.92
N VAL A 14 -10.18 7.56 -5.96
CA VAL A 14 -10.51 6.15 -6.22
C VAL A 14 -11.86 5.99 -6.93
N GLY A 15 -12.79 6.92 -6.74
CA GLY A 15 -14.07 6.92 -7.46
C GLY A 15 -13.89 7.20 -8.96
N LEU A 16 -12.93 8.08 -9.32
CA LEU A 16 -12.55 8.31 -10.72
C LEU A 16 -11.99 7.04 -11.35
N LEU A 17 -11.15 6.30 -10.64
CA LEU A 17 -10.64 5.01 -11.11
C LEU A 17 -11.77 4.00 -11.33
N GLY A 18 -12.72 3.91 -10.40
CA GLY A 18 -13.91 3.07 -10.53
C GLY A 18 -14.77 3.44 -11.74
N ALA A 19 -15.00 4.74 -11.94
CA ALA A 19 -15.77 5.25 -13.08
C ALA A 19 -15.08 4.96 -14.42
N GLN A 20 -13.78 5.18 -14.53
CA GLN A 20 -13.03 4.87 -15.75
C GLN A 20 -12.98 3.37 -16.05
N SER A 21 -13.01 2.54 -15.03
CA SER A 21 -13.06 1.08 -15.16
C SER A 21 -14.46 0.54 -15.39
N ASN A 22 -15.47 1.40 -15.58
CA ASN A 22 -16.90 1.04 -15.72
C ASN A 22 -17.42 0.18 -14.55
N LEU A 23 -16.89 0.37 -13.35
CA LEU A 23 -17.35 -0.33 -12.16
C LEU A 23 -18.62 0.35 -11.64
N SER A 24 -19.76 -0.32 -11.80
CA SER A 24 -21.02 0.15 -11.21
C SER A 24 -21.01 -0.07 -9.69
N ALA A 25 -21.82 0.72 -8.97
CA ALA A 25 -22.04 0.50 -7.54
C ALA A 25 -22.52 -0.93 -7.25
N GLN A 26 -23.36 -1.49 -8.11
CA GLN A 26 -23.85 -2.87 -7.99
C GLN A 26 -22.71 -3.89 -8.11
N THR A 27 -21.79 -3.70 -9.07
CA THR A 27 -20.59 -4.54 -9.24
C THR A 27 -19.73 -4.60 -7.96
N ILE A 28 -19.60 -3.46 -7.29
CA ILE A 28 -18.83 -3.34 -6.04
C ILE A 28 -19.53 -4.08 -4.90
N ILE A 29 -20.87 -3.88 -4.79
CA ILE A 29 -21.69 -4.50 -3.73
C ILE A 29 -21.74 -6.03 -3.90
N ASP A 30 -21.95 -6.50 -5.10
CA ASP A 30 -22.10 -7.93 -5.40
C ASP A 30 -20.75 -8.67 -5.36
N GLY A 31 -19.62 -7.94 -5.43
CA GLY A 31 -18.27 -8.53 -5.39
C GLY A 31 -18.01 -9.52 -6.53
N ASN A 32 -18.54 -9.25 -7.72
CA ASN A 32 -18.42 -10.14 -8.88
C ASN A 32 -16.95 -10.28 -9.37
N GLN A 33 -16.73 -11.09 -10.41
CA GLN A 33 -15.40 -11.36 -10.93
C GLN A 33 -14.68 -10.08 -11.38
N LEU A 34 -15.37 -9.15 -12.05
CA LEU A 34 -14.80 -7.88 -12.48
C LEU A 34 -14.27 -7.06 -11.29
N PHE A 35 -15.06 -6.94 -10.21
CA PHE A 35 -14.58 -6.29 -8.99
C PHE A 35 -13.38 -7.03 -8.38
N THR A 36 -13.38 -8.36 -8.42
CA THR A 36 -12.27 -9.17 -7.87
C THR A 36 -10.96 -8.91 -8.61
N GLU A 37 -11.00 -8.68 -9.92
CA GLU A 37 -9.82 -8.33 -10.73
C GLU A 37 -9.31 -6.91 -10.42
N PHE A 38 -10.22 -5.95 -10.25
CA PHE A 38 -9.87 -4.54 -10.03
C PHE A 38 -9.61 -4.15 -8.58
N LYS A 39 -10.07 -4.92 -7.60
CA LYS A 39 -9.96 -4.52 -6.19
C LYS A 39 -8.53 -4.23 -5.71
N GLY A 40 -7.53 -4.88 -6.29
CA GLY A 40 -6.12 -4.61 -6.00
C GLY A 40 -5.76 -3.17 -6.35
N SER A 41 -5.99 -2.78 -7.61
CA SER A 41 -5.71 -1.43 -8.12
C SER A 41 -6.53 -0.36 -7.41
N LEU A 42 -7.82 -0.63 -7.10
CA LEU A 42 -8.67 0.28 -6.32
C LEU A 42 -8.09 0.49 -4.91
N THR A 43 -7.63 -0.58 -4.26
CA THR A 43 -7.07 -0.49 -2.92
C THR A 43 -5.74 0.25 -2.92
N GLU A 44 -4.84 -0.02 -3.88
CA GLU A 44 -3.59 0.73 -4.01
C GLU A 44 -3.85 2.21 -4.29
N ASN A 45 -4.81 2.54 -5.19
CA ASN A 45 -5.18 3.93 -5.46
C ASN A 45 -5.76 4.63 -4.23
N PHE A 46 -6.61 3.94 -3.45
CA PHE A 46 -7.13 4.47 -2.19
C PHE A 46 -5.99 4.77 -1.21
N ILE A 47 -5.03 3.86 -1.06
CA ILE A 47 -3.88 4.09 -0.18
C ILE A 47 -3.03 5.26 -0.67
N ALA A 48 -2.77 5.38 -1.98
CA ALA A 48 -2.04 6.51 -2.56
C ALA A 48 -2.74 7.84 -2.25
N GLN A 49 -4.06 7.91 -2.46
CA GLN A 49 -4.91 9.07 -2.14
C GLN A 49 -4.80 9.47 -0.66
N GLU A 50 -4.94 8.52 0.25
CA GLU A 50 -4.87 8.77 1.70
C GLU A 50 -3.47 9.20 2.16
N LEU A 51 -2.41 8.64 1.59
CA LEU A 51 -1.04 9.04 1.89
C LEU A 51 -0.79 10.49 1.47
N ILE A 52 -1.19 10.88 0.26
CA ILE A 52 -1.07 12.28 -0.22
C ILE A 52 -1.92 13.22 0.65
N ALA A 53 -3.17 12.86 0.96
CA ALA A 53 -4.04 13.64 1.84
C ALA A 53 -3.43 13.82 3.25
N SER A 54 -2.65 12.83 3.71
CA SER A 54 -1.93 12.88 5.00
C SER A 54 -0.58 13.61 4.92
N LYS A 55 -0.33 14.37 3.84
CA LYS A 55 0.89 15.16 3.57
C LYS A 55 2.16 14.33 3.36
N GLN A 56 2.04 13.14 2.83
CA GLN A 56 3.19 12.44 2.25
C GLN A 56 3.55 13.16 0.94
N GLU A 57 4.68 13.88 0.91
CA GLU A 57 5.04 14.76 -0.21
C GLU A 57 5.30 14.00 -1.52
N SER A 58 5.82 12.79 -1.42
CA SER A 58 6.14 11.95 -2.57
C SER A 58 5.83 10.49 -2.28
N LEU A 59 5.33 9.80 -3.29
CA LEU A 59 5.10 8.36 -3.23
C LEU A 59 6.21 7.63 -3.97
N TYR A 60 6.90 6.76 -3.27
CA TYR A 60 7.91 5.87 -3.83
C TYR A 60 7.46 4.43 -3.69
N TYR A 61 7.90 3.57 -4.59
CA TYR A 61 7.76 2.13 -4.50
C TYR A 61 9.12 1.46 -4.68
N TRP A 62 9.19 0.18 -4.42
CA TRP A 62 10.41 -0.57 -4.63
C TRP A 62 10.14 -1.85 -5.41
N ALA A 63 11.00 -2.12 -6.39
CA ALA A 63 11.02 -3.39 -7.11
C ALA A 63 12.43 -3.98 -7.07
N SER A 64 12.51 -5.29 -6.85
CA SER A 64 13.77 -6.03 -6.97
C SER A 64 14.12 -6.26 -8.44
N GLN A 65 15.33 -6.75 -8.71
CA GLN A 65 15.69 -7.29 -10.03
C GLN A 65 14.93 -8.59 -10.37
N GLY A 66 14.27 -9.20 -9.40
CA GLY A 66 13.42 -10.38 -9.56
C GLY A 66 11.93 -10.02 -9.52
N SER A 67 11.13 -10.76 -8.77
CA SER A 67 9.68 -10.61 -8.71
C SER A 67 9.15 -9.97 -7.42
N ALA A 68 10.02 -9.51 -6.52
CA ALA A 68 9.58 -8.86 -5.29
C ALA A 68 9.33 -7.37 -5.52
N GLU A 69 8.16 -6.90 -5.07
CA GLU A 69 7.74 -5.51 -5.15
C GLU A 69 7.10 -5.10 -3.83
N VAL A 70 7.37 -3.87 -3.40
CA VAL A 70 6.73 -3.21 -2.26
C VAL A 70 5.97 -2.00 -2.79
N ASP A 71 4.69 -1.89 -2.46
CA ASP A 71 3.77 -0.95 -3.09
C ASP A 71 4.12 0.51 -2.78
N PHE A 72 4.51 0.81 -1.54
CA PHE A 72 4.93 2.15 -1.12
C PHE A 72 6.13 2.11 -0.19
N LEU A 73 6.94 3.17 -0.25
CA LEU A 73 7.98 3.47 0.73
C LEU A 73 7.60 4.77 1.45
N LEU A 74 7.48 4.70 2.75
CA LEU A 74 7.14 5.85 3.60
C LEU A 74 8.40 6.34 4.29
N GLU A 75 8.70 7.64 4.12
CA GLU A 75 9.81 8.29 4.82
C GLU A 75 9.27 9.08 6.02
N THR A 76 9.85 8.85 7.19
CA THR A 76 9.61 9.66 8.39
C THR A 76 10.79 9.56 9.34
N ASP A 77 11.17 10.68 9.96
CA ASP A 77 12.27 10.78 10.92
C ASP A 77 13.59 10.14 10.42
N HIS A 78 13.92 10.35 9.12
CA HIS A 78 15.10 9.82 8.43
C HIS A 78 15.13 8.27 8.30
N GLU A 79 14.02 7.61 8.54
CA GLU A 79 13.86 6.17 8.29
C GLU A 79 12.90 5.92 7.13
N ILE A 80 13.13 4.84 6.39
CA ILE A 80 12.26 4.40 5.28
C ILE A 80 11.57 3.10 5.69
N TYR A 81 10.26 3.11 5.63
CA TYR A 81 9.41 1.98 5.97
C TYR A 81 8.71 1.44 4.72
N PRO A 82 8.89 0.15 4.37
CA PRO A 82 8.14 -0.46 3.28
C PRO A 82 6.70 -0.70 3.71
N LEU A 83 5.74 -0.40 2.82
CA LEU A 83 4.32 -0.64 3.00
C LEU A 83 3.77 -1.50 1.86
N GLU A 84 3.30 -2.69 2.19
CA GLU A 84 2.61 -3.62 1.30
C GLU A 84 1.10 -3.45 1.44
N VAL A 85 0.40 -3.34 0.32
CA VAL A 85 -1.06 -3.20 0.25
C VAL A 85 -1.71 -4.51 -0.16
N LYS A 86 -2.73 -4.95 0.56
CA LYS A 86 -3.51 -6.14 0.21
C LYS A 86 -5.01 -5.85 0.27
N ALA A 87 -5.69 -6.06 -0.84
CA ALA A 87 -7.13 -5.82 -1.02
C ALA A 87 -8.03 -6.85 -0.29
N GLY A 88 -7.51 -7.61 0.65
CA GLY A 88 -8.23 -8.66 1.36
C GLY A 88 -7.51 -9.09 2.64
N ASN A 89 -7.77 -10.32 3.06
CA ASN A 89 -7.18 -10.90 4.27
C ASN A 89 -5.86 -11.66 4.02
N SER A 90 -5.20 -11.40 2.90
CA SER A 90 -3.95 -12.08 2.56
C SER A 90 -2.84 -11.76 3.55
N GLN A 91 -2.19 -12.81 4.04
CA GLN A 91 -1.05 -12.71 4.96
C GLN A 91 0.30 -12.90 4.25
N LYS A 92 0.32 -12.90 2.91
CA LYS A 92 1.57 -12.99 2.15
C LYS A 92 2.50 -11.83 2.54
N LYS A 93 3.76 -12.16 2.81
CA LYS A 93 4.77 -11.21 3.31
C LYS A 93 6.13 -11.34 2.62
N LYS A 94 6.21 -12.13 1.54
CA LYS A 94 7.49 -12.46 0.87
C LYS A 94 8.24 -11.20 0.43
N SER A 95 7.57 -10.28 -0.25
CA SER A 95 8.21 -9.05 -0.75
C SER A 95 8.71 -8.16 0.38
N LEU A 96 7.91 -8.00 1.46
CA LEU A 96 8.32 -7.26 2.65
C LEU A 96 9.56 -7.86 3.30
N LEU A 97 9.63 -9.18 3.42
CA LEU A 97 10.81 -9.85 4.01
C LEU A 97 12.05 -9.65 3.14
N VAL A 98 11.93 -9.79 1.81
CA VAL A 98 13.04 -9.53 0.87
C VAL A 98 13.55 -8.09 1.00
N TYR A 99 12.64 -7.13 1.13
CA TYR A 99 13.02 -5.73 1.38
C TYR A 99 13.70 -5.56 2.73
N GLY A 100 13.10 -6.10 3.79
CA GLY A 100 13.61 -6.02 5.16
C GLY A 100 15.01 -6.59 5.31
N ASP A 101 15.26 -7.75 4.73
CA ASP A 101 16.59 -8.39 4.73
C ASP A 101 17.61 -7.55 3.97
N LYS A 102 17.23 -7.00 2.82
CA LYS A 102 18.14 -6.21 1.97
C LYS A 102 18.53 -4.86 2.61
N TYR A 103 17.62 -4.19 3.28
CA TYR A 103 17.81 -2.83 3.80
C TYR A 103 17.82 -2.75 5.33
N SER A 104 17.78 -3.89 6.01
CA SER A 104 17.77 -3.97 7.49
C SER A 104 16.66 -3.10 8.11
N SER A 105 15.48 -3.07 7.47
CA SER A 105 14.38 -2.23 7.91
C SER A 105 13.84 -2.69 9.27
N SER A 106 13.76 -1.77 10.23
CA SER A 106 13.34 -2.05 11.60
C SER A 106 11.86 -2.43 11.72
N ARG A 107 11.02 -1.90 10.81
CA ARG A 107 9.58 -2.15 10.76
C ARG A 107 9.14 -2.38 9.32
N LEU A 108 8.34 -3.42 9.15
CA LEU A 108 7.73 -3.79 7.89
C LEU A 108 6.21 -3.56 8.02
N LEU A 109 5.66 -2.76 7.12
CA LEU A 109 4.27 -2.33 7.23
C LEU A 109 3.42 -3.07 6.20
N ARG A 110 2.23 -3.44 6.59
CA ARG A 110 1.23 -4.01 5.71
C ARG A 110 -0.13 -3.42 6.02
N THR A 111 -0.93 -3.13 5.00
CA THR A 111 -2.32 -2.75 5.17
C THR A 111 -3.25 -3.76 4.51
N THR A 112 -4.32 -4.13 5.20
CA THR A 112 -5.28 -5.17 4.80
C THR A 112 -6.68 -4.85 5.32
N LEU A 113 -7.65 -5.72 5.05
CA LEU A 113 -8.97 -5.68 5.70
C LEU A 113 -8.96 -6.21 7.16
N MET A 114 -7.82 -6.73 7.62
CA MET A 114 -7.68 -7.25 8.99
C MET A 114 -7.42 -6.13 10.00
N ASN A 115 -7.71 -6.41 11.26
CA ASN A 115 -7.43 -5.50 12.37
C ASN A 115 -5.94 -5.24 12.57
N LEU A 116 -5.64 -4.19 13.36
CA LEU A 116 -4.28 -3.88 13.79
C LEU A 116 -3.66 -5.11 14.49
N LYS A 117 -2.49 -5.52 14.00
CA LYS A 117 -1.75 -6.66 14.56
C LYS A 117 -0.25 -6.46 14.34
N GLN A 118 0.53 -6.81 15.32
CA GLN A 118 1.98 -6.92 15.22
C GLN A 118 2.40 -8.40 15.22
N ASP A 119 3.29 -8.77 14.30
CA ASP A 119 3.92 -10.09 14.20
C ASP A 119 5.43 -9.87 14.03
N VAL A 120 6.17 -10.00 15.14
CA VAL A 120 7.60 -9.65 15.24
C VAL A 120 7.84 -8.19 14.81
N ASN A 121 8.39 -7.94 13.62
CA ASN A 121 8.66 -6.62 13.06
C ASN A 121 7.67 -6.22 11.95
N ILE A 122 6.66 -7.05 11.67
CA ILE A 122 5.61 -6.76 10.70
C ILE A 122 4.39 -6.19 11.42
N TYR A 123 3.98 -5.00 11.00
CA TYR A 123 2.82 -4.30 11.53
C TYR A 123 1.71 -4.29 10.48
N ASN A 124 0.59 -4.94 10.78
CA ASN A 124 -0.59 -4.91 9.94
C ASN A 124 -1.54 -3.82 10.40
N PHE A 125 -1.90 -2.93 9.49
CA PHE A 125 -2.88 -1.86 9.72
C PHE A 125 -4.15 -2.14 8.94
N PRO A 126 -5.34 -1.88 9.53
CA PRO A 126 -6.57 -1.85 8.72
C PRO A 126 -6.49 -0.73 7.68
N LEU A 127 -7.09 -0.93 6.50
CA LEU A 127 -7.07 0.05 5.41
C LEU A 127 -7.50 1.46 5.86
N TYR A 128 -8.54 1.55 6.68
CA TYR A 128 -9.06 2.83 7.18
C TYR A 128 -8.11 3.58 8.13
N PHE A 129 -7.06 2.93 8.63
CA PHE A 129 -6.11 3.54 9.56
C PHE A 129 -4.95 4.24 8.82
N ILE A 130 -4.86 4.09 7.50
CA ILE A 130 -3.70 4.55 6.73
C ILE A 130 -3.43 6.05 6.88
N SER A 131 -4.46 6.88 6.97
CA SER A 131 -4.33 8.33 7.21
C SER A 131 -3.63 8.69 8.53
N CYS A 132 -3.58 7.76 9.49
CA CYS A 132 -2.92 7.93 10.79
C CYS A 132 -1.51 7.30 10.85
N ILE A 133 -1.07 6.60 9.80
CA ILE A 133 0.17 5.81 9.85
C ILE A 133 1.40 6.64 10.17
N SER A 134 1.50 7.86 9.63
CA SER A 134 2.62 8.76 9.89
C SER A 134 2.74 9.15 11.37
N ARG A 135 1.63 9.24 12.10
CA ARG A 135 1.64 9.50 13.54
C ARG A 135 2.16 8.30 14.33
N PHE A 136 1.83 7.09 13.87
CA PHE A 136 2.31 5.85 14.49
C PHE A 136 3.81 5.66 14.29
N LEU A 137 4.34 6.08 13.14
CA LEU A 137 5.76 5.90 12.78
C LEU A 137 6.68 6.89 13.47
N LYS A 138 6.21 8.09 13.80
CA LYS A 138 7.02 9.10 14.52
C LYS A 138 7.49 8.54 15.86
N LYS A 139 8.79 8.60 16.08
CA LYS A 139 9.36 8.30 17.41
C LYS A 139 8.89 9.40 18.37
N LYS A 140 8.41 9.01 19.54
CA LYS A 140 8.17 9.96 20.65
C LYS A 140 9.50 10.45 21.21
#